data_4d3576a5b57f493761f9317a6f1bd5bc
#
_entry.id   4d3576a5b57f493761f9317a6f1bd5bc
#
_cell.length_a   1.000
_cell.length_b   1.000
_cell.length_c   1.000
_cell.angle_alpha   90.00
_cell.angle_beta   90.00
_cell.angle_gamma   90.00
#
_symmetry.space_group_name_H-M   'P 1'
#
loop_
_entity.id
_entity.type
_entity.pdbx_description
1 polymer ?
#
loop_
_entity_poly.entity_id
_entity_poly.type
_entity_poly.pdbx_seq_one_letter_code
_entity_poly.pdbx_strand_id
1 'polypeptide(L)'
;MYKRQESIASKAEYTKTALPEMKEKTQLDALVDYMHALAERFGYKRNLRLWMPPLPERFVISELPEFSQHAYCEGRWPEHDSWSLSAPVGLCDDPVNQTQIPLYVDFAKDGHLAVCGNATSGKSTFLQTLIWSLINMYTPAQLNVYAIDYSNHMLQAFEEDKHIGGIMYENDTEKTEKFFYMISDILKNRKKTVRGGSFGQYIRAHGYVMPAIVAVIDNYSSFREKTDNKYESIIWELSRDGAAFGIFLVISSGGFGSSEIQNKIADNIRNVITLDMGDKLRYIDLLRTSHIDILPEQNRKGRGLVTADGTILEFQTAVCMEADDDYERSEKIKSACEDMNLHFDGAGAAPVPEIPEKPTWFSLSENPQFNEALETGDLLPFAYEQKTASLYSIDLSDTFCYAISGKSRSGRTETLKVIAAAAAQGNGDLCIIDSPDGQLKHFAAKLDCAYVSSREELFDFAKELAEIFKTRNRKKRELLESGAEDAEIYRKMCSERRKWIFVSDFASFLETVYKSGEKIGSMAPFFENILEKGRLHNIYFVFDINTDETVSMLSRKLYGTVSGYRTGVHLGGALSNQKIFDCSSIPYVEQTKVYKPGVGMAFDADGATKIVLPSSKGV
;
A
#
# COMPACT_ATOMS: atom_id res chain seq x y z
N MET A 1 -42.60 -4.09 27.38
CA MET A 1 -43.91 -3.55 26.99
C MET A 1 -44.36 -4.04 25.62
N TYR A 2 -43.54 -4.05 24.60
CA TYR A 2 -43.88 -4.47 23.21
C TYR A 2 -44.41 -5.93 23.10
N LYS A 3 -43.81 -6.92 23.76
CA LYS A 3 -44.29 -8.31 23.72
C LYS A 3 -45.72 -8.50 24.25
N ARG A 4 -46.24 -7.57 25.07
CA ARG A 4 -47.60 -7.62 25.61
C ARG A 4 -48.66 -7.10 24.62
N GLN A 5 -48.24 -6.24 23.66
CA GLN A 5 -49.14 -5.68 22.64
C GLN A 5 -49.35 -6.63 21.44
N GLU A 6 -48.28 -7.34 21.00
CA GLU A 6 -48.45 -8.40 19.96
C GLU A 6 -49.36 -9.54 20.41
N SER A 7 -49.30 -9.92 21.71
CA SER A 7 -50.23 -10.93 22.25
C SER A 7 -51.67 -10.45 22.33
N ILE A 8 -51.90 -9.14 22.36
CA ILE A 8 -53.26 -8.56 22.33
C ILE A 8 -53.77 -8.44 20.90
N ALA A 9 -52.90 -8.07 19.94
CA ALA A 9 -53.25 -7.99 18.52
C ALA A 9 -53.56 -9.37 17.93
N SER A 10 -52.78 -10.41 18.25
CA SER A 10 -53.05 -11.78 17.80
C SER A 10 -54.31 -12.41 18.40
N LYS A 11 -54.74 -11.98 19.61
CA LYS A 11 -56.00 -12.38 20.19
C LYS A 11 -57.24 -11.67 19.60
N ALA A 12 -57.05 -10.49 19.04
CA ALA A 12 -58.13 -9.74 18.39
C ALA A 12 -58.50 -10.29 16.99
N GLU A 13 -57.56 -10.94 16.29
CA GLU A 13 -57.85 -11.58 14.98
C GLU A 13 -58.65 -12.89 15.09
N TYR A 14 -58.58 -13.63 16.20
CA TYR A 14 -59.31 -14.86 16.39
C TYR A 14 -60.79 -14.66 16.75
N THR A 15 -61.24 -13.44 17.01
CA THR A 15 -62.63 -13.13 17.39
C THR A 15 -63.46 -12.57 16.23
N LYS A 16 -62.97 -12.53 14.99
CA LYS A 16 -63.66 -11.92 13.84
C LYS A 16 -64.60 -12.81 13.04
N THR A 17 -65.07 -13.94 13.59
CA THR A 17 -66.01 -14.80 12.92
C THR A 17 -67.43 -14.85 13.59
N ALA A 18 -67.82 -13.80 14.29
CA ALA A 18 -69.17 -13.62 14.72
C ALA A 18 -69.88 -12.60 13.81
N LEU A 19 -71.06 -13.00 13.32
CA LEU A 19 -71.95 -12.16 12.52
C LEU A 19 -72.11 -10.77 13.07
N PRO A 20 -72.26 -9.72 12.22
CA PRO A 20 -72.34 -8.35 12.70
C PRO A 20 -73.66 -8.18 13.49
N GLU A 21 -73.56 -8.18 14.80
CA GLU A 21 -74.56 -7.55 15.61
C GLU A 21 -74.62 -6.07 15.25
N MET A 22 -75.78 -5.61 14.82
CA MET A 22 -76.03 -4.16 14.66
C MET A 22 -75.90 -3.53 16.05
N LYS A 23 -74.69 -3.08 16.38
CA LYS A 23 -74.47 -2.27 17.58
C LYS A 23 -75.22 -0.95 17.39
N GLU A 24 -76.22 -0.70 18.24
CA GLU A 24 -76.81 0.63 18.36
C GLU A 24 -75.63 1.63 18.60
N LYS A 25 -75.56 2.66 17.73
CA LYS A 25 -74.55 3.71 17.89
C LYS A 25 -74.73 4.35 19.26
N THR A 26 -73.73 4.23 20.07
CA THR A 26 -73.73 4.93 21.37
C THR A 26 -73.57 6.43 21.17
N GLN A 27 -73.93 7.23 22.20
CA GLN A 27 -73.73 8.66 22.16
C GLN A 27 -72.27 9.03 22.02
N LEU A 28 -71.36 8.17 22.50
CA LEU A 28 -69.90 8.31 22.35
C LEU A 28 -69.48 8.11 20.87
N ASP A 29 -70.00 7.10 20.20
CA ASP A 29 -69.72 6.83 18.79
C ASP A 29 -70.16 8.01 17.92
N ALA A 30 -71.36 8.58 18.19
CA ALA A 30 -71.89 9.75 17.47
C ALA A 30 -70.98 11.00 17.71
N LEU A 31 -70.45 11.17 18.91
CA LEU A 31 -69.56 12.28 19.23
C LEU A 31 -68.21 12.12 18.52
N VAL A 32 -67.65 10.92 18.49
CA VAL A 32 -66.39 10.61 17.80
C VAL A 32 -66.56 10.83 16.29
N ASP A 33 -67.63 10.36 15.69
CA ASP A 33 -67.95 10.58 14.26
C ASP A 33 -68.08 12.06 13.95
N TYR A 34 -68.72 12.82 14.82
CA TYR A 34 -68.89 14.27 14.67
C TYR A 34 -67.54 15.01 14.77
N MET A 35 -66.69 14.65 15.73
CA MET A 35 -65.34 15.22 15.86
C MET A 35 -64.47 14.89 14.65
N HIS A 36 -64.60 13.69 14.11
CA HIS A 36 -63.89 13.27 12.91
C HIS A 36 -64.31 14.11 11.68
N ALA A 37 -65.64 14.27 11.47
CA ALA A 37 -66.15 15.11 10.42
C ALA A 37 -65.76 16.60 10.55
N LEU A 38 -65.68 17.11 11.79
CA LEU A 38 -65.17 18.46 12.04
C LEU A 38 -63.68 18.56 11.71
N ALA A 39 -62.87 17.57 12.11
CA ALA A 39 -61.42 17.55 11.81
C ALA A 39 -61.18 17.56 10.29
N GLU A 40 -61.89 16.73 9.53
CA GLU A 40 -61.84 16.74 8.05
C GLU A 40 -62.28 18.09 7.46
N ARG A 41 -63.39 18.67 7.95
CA ARG A 41 -63.89 19.95 7.47
C ARG A 41 -62.92 21.13 7.71
N PHE A 42 -62.16 21.10 8.80
CA PHE A 42 -61.16 22.11 9.14
C PHE A 42 -59.76 21.77 8.63
N GLY A 43 -59.59 20.66 7.87
CA GLY A 43 -58.32 20.29 7.30
C GLY A 43 -57.27 19.84 8.32
N TYR A 44 -57.68 19.48 9.53
CA TYR A 44 -56.77 18.88 10.53
C TYR A 44 -56.31 17.52 10.01
N LYS A 45 -55.09 17.46 9.53
CA LYS A 45 -54.43 16.21 9.21
C LYS A 45 -54.19 15.46 10.51
N ARG A 46 -54.51 14.17 10.53
CA ARG A 46 -54.20 13.25 11.61
C ARG A 46 -52.68 13.26 11.81
N ASN A 47 -52.19 14.18 12.64
CA ASN A 47 -50.82 14.16 13.08
C ASN A 47 -50.73 13.28 14.28
N LEU A 48 -50.41 12.04 14.17
CA LEU A 48 -49.89 11.36 15.36
C LEU A 48 -49.99 9.87 15.12
N ARG A 49 -48.95 9.34 14.54
CA ARG A 49 -48.51 8.05 15.04
C ARG A 49 -48.06 8.30 16.48
N LEU A 50 -48.84 7.90 17.47
CA LEU A 50 -48.52 7.99 18.90
C LEU A 50 -47.22 7.25 19.25
N TRP A 51 -46.79 6.36 18.38
CA TRP A 51 -45.58 5.54 18.50
C TRP A 51 -44.87 5.50 17.16
N MET A 52 -43.56 5.65 17.18
CA MET A 52 -42.73 5.41 16.01
C MET A 52 -42.82 3.92 15.60
N PRO A 53 -42.83 3.60 14.31
CA PRO A 53 -42.74 2.21 13.89
C PRO A 53 -41.44 1.58 14.41
N PRO A 54 -41.37 0.26 14.61
CA PRO A 54 -40.12 -0.40 14.95
C PRO A 54 -39.09 -0.16 13.83
N LEU A 55 -37.79 -0.23 14.17
CA LEU A 55 -36.74 -0.21 13.17
C LEU A 55 -37.02 -1.24 12.07
N PRO A 56 -36.82 -0.87 10.79
CA PRO A 56 -37.01 -1.80 9.67
C PRO A 56 -36.04 -2.99 9.82
N GLU A 57 -36.46 -4.17 9.33
CA GLU A 57 -35.59 -5.35 9.30
C GLU A 57 -34.47 -5.21 8.27
N ARG A 58 -34.76 -4.52 7.17
CA ARG A 58 -33.84 -4.21 6.06
C ARG A 58 -34.31 -2.95 5.37
N PHE A 59 -33.38 -2.08 5.04
CA PHE A 59 -33.61 -0.89 4.21
C PHE A 59 -32.35 -0.50 3.48
N VAL A 60 -32.48 0.28 2.41
CA VAL A 60 -31.36 0.72 1.59
C VAL A 60 -30.88 2.09 2.05
N ILE A 61 -29.59 2.34 2.02
CA ILE A 61 -29.01 3.61 2.48
C ILE A 61 -29.57 4.83 1.73
N SER A 62 -29.99 4.65 0.47
CA SER A 62 -30.63 5.70 -0.33
C SER A 62 -32.01 6.13 0.17
N GLU A 63 -32.63 5.36 1.06
CA GLU A 63 -33.89 5.74 1.70
C GLU A 63 -33.68 6.78 2.81
N LEU A 64 -32.43 6.96 3.28
CA LEU A 64 -32.10 8.02 4.23
C LEU A 64 -31.94 9.36 3.50
N PRO A 65 -32.74 10.39 3.87
CA PRO A 65 -32.60 11.72 3.28
C PRO A 65 -31.19 12.31 3.42
N GLU A 66 -30.53 12.02 4.53
CA GLU A 66 -29.18 12.48 4.86
C GLU A 66 -28.12 11.90 3.91
N PHE A 67 -28.36 10.74 3.33
CA PHE A 67 -27.54 10.16 2.28
C PHE A 67 -28.00 10.66 0.91
N SER A 68 -29.27 10.50 0.56
CA SER A 68 -29.77 10.76 -0.79
C SER A 68 -29.65 12.23 -1.24
N GLN A 69 -29.63 13.18 -0.30
CA GLN A 69 -29.46 14.60 -0.58
C GLN A 69 -27.98 15.03 -0.68
N HIS A 70 -27.06 14.23 -0.14
CA HIS A 70 -25.65 14.58 -0.02
C HIS A 70 -24.71 13.51 -0.62
N ALA A 71 -25.22 12.57 -1.40
CA ALA A 71 -24.42 11.57 -2.10
C ALA A 71 -24.11 12.02 -3.54
N TYR A 72 -23.12 11.37 -4.13
CA TYR A 72 -22.81 11.49 -5.55
C TYR A 72 -24.08 11.35 -6.41
N CYS A 73 -24.32 12.30 -7.27
CA CYS A 73 -25.47 12.35 -8.15
C CYS A 73 -25.12 13.01 -9.48
N GLU A 74 -25.55 12.43 -10.60
CA GLU A 74 -25.36 12.99 -11.96
C GLU A 74 -23.92 13.43 -12.27
N GLY A 75 -22.93 12.63 -11.87
CA GLY A 75 -21.52 12.90 -12.13
C GLY A 75 -20.85 13.90 -11.17
N ARG A 76 -21.47 14.24 -10.05
CA ARG A 76 -20.96 15.22 -9.10
C ARG A 76 -20.99 14.73 -7.67
N TRP A 77 -19.90 14.95 -6.96
CA TRP A 77 -19.82 14.81 -5.51
C TRP A 77 -20.30 16.08 -4.80
N PRO A 78 -20.77 15.95 -3.55
CA PRO A 78 -21.09 17.12 -2.74
C PRO A 78 -19.86 17.97 -2.44
N GLU A 79 -20.06 19.27 -2.31
CA GLU A 79 -19.02 20.17 -1.83
C GLU A 79 -19.02 20.22 -0.30
N HIS A 80 -17.85 20.24 0.30
CA HIS A 80 -17.66 20.34 1.75
C HIS A 80 -16.97 21.67 2.09
N ASP A 81 -17.66 22.56 2.81
CA ASP A 81 -17.13 23.88 3.22
C ASP A 81 -15.98 23.78 4.23
N SER A 82 -15.89 22.67 4.93
CA SER A 82 -14.87 22.45 5.97
C SER A 82 -14.45 20.97 6.03
N TRP A 83 -13.32 20.72 6.68
CA TRP A 83 -12.88 19.37 6.97
C TRP A 83 -13.97 18.58 7.69
N SER A 84 -14.41 17.52 7.08
CA SER A 84 -15.30 16.50 7.64
C SER A 84 -14.92 15.14 7.06
N LEU A 85 -15.20 14.08 7.77
CA LEU A 85 -15.14 12.71 7.27
C LEU A 85 -16.18 11.90 8.05
N SER A 86 -17.41 12.02 7.62
CA SER A 86 -18.59 11.44 8.28
C SER A 86 -19.52 10.82 7.24
N ALA A 87 -20.08 9.66 7.53
CA ALA A 87 -20.96 8.95 6.61
C ALA A 87 -22.11 8.28 7.37
N PRO A 88 -23.36 8.40 6.89
CA PRO A 88 -24.50 7.66 7.43
C PRO A 88 -24.38 6.18 7.06
N VAL A 89 -24.72 5.28 7.98
CA VAL A 89 -24.59 3.82 7.79
C VAL A 89 -25.84 3.06 8.24
N GLY A 90 -26.82 3.73 8.83
CA GLY A 90 -27.98 3.08 9.37
C GLY A 90 -28.96 4.03 10.03
N LEU A 91 -29.87 3.48 10.82
CA LEU A 91 -30.91 4.20 11.54
C LEU A 91 -30.94 3.73 13.00
N CYS A 92 -30.91 4.67 13.94
CA CYS A 92 -31.06 4.42 15.37
C CYS A 92 -32.49 4.71 15.83
N ASP A 93 -33.00 3.91 16.78
CA ASP A 93 -34.24 4.18 17.48
C ASP A 93 -33.97 4.92 18.78
N ASP A 94 -34.52 6.13 18.92
CA ASP A 94 -34.46 6.92 20.12
C ASP A 94 -35.85 6.99 20.79
N PRO A 95 -36.18 6.02 21.62
CA PRO A 95 -37.50 5.94 22.24
C PRO A 95 -37.75 7.06 23.26
N VAL A 96 -36.70 7.69 23.79
CA VAL A 96 -36.83 8.78 24.77
C VAL A 96 -37.37 10.03 24.08
N ASN A 97 -36.84 10.35 22.91
CA ASN A 97 -37.27 11.50 22.12
C ASN A 97 -38.37 11.14 21.10
N GLN A 98 -38.82 9.88 21.05
CA GLN A 98 -39.81 9.37 20.10
C GLN A 98 -39.43 9.66 18.64
N THR A 99 -38.17 9.49 18.30
CA THR A 99 -37.62 9.77 16.97
C THR A 99 -36.74 8.60 16.49
N GLN A 100 -36.58 8.51 15.19
CA GLN A 100 -35.53 7.70 14.58
C GLN A 100 -34.51 8.64 13.95
N ILE A 101 -33.25 8.45 14.28
CA ILE A 101 -32.15 9.31 13.84
C ILE A 101 -31.15 8.51 13.02
N PRO A 102 -30.52 9.12 11.98
CA PRO A 102 -29.50 8.44 11.20
C PRO A 102 -28.29 8.07 12.07
N LEU A 103 -27.77 6.88 11.86
CA LEU A 103 -26.50 6.44 12.45
C LEU A 103 -25.35 6.93 11.58
N TYR A 104 -24.50 7.78 12.12
CA TYR A 104 -23.28 8.24 11.48
C TYR A 104 -22.03 7.57 12.04
N VAL A 105 -21.06 7.33 11.17
CA VAL A 105 -19.66 7.12 11.52
C VAL A 105 -18.92 8.40 11.21
N ASP A 106 -18.39 9.08 12.23
CA ASP A 106 -17.68 10.36 12.10
C ASP A 106 -16.20 10.19 12.50
N PHE A 107 -15.35 9.99 11.50
CA PHE A 107 -13.91 9.84 11.70
C PHE A 107 -13.22 11.14 12.13
N ALA A 108 -13.75 12.28 11.73
CA ALA A 108 -13.18 13.58 12.11
C ALA A 108 -13.38 13.88 13.59
N LYS A 109 -14.47 13.41 14.19
CA LYS A 109 -14.83 13.57 15.61
C LYS A 109 -14.29 12.42 16.47
N ASP A 110 -14.55 11.19 16.06
CA ASP A 110 -14.41 10.00 16.91
C ASP A 110 -13.15 9.16 16.60
N GLY A 111 -12.48 9.43 15.47
CA GLY A 111 -11.25 8.74 15.07
C GLY A 111 -11.51 7.33 14.53
N HIS A 112 -10.81 6.34 15.08
CA HIS A 112 -10.90 4.95 14.62
C HIS A 112 -12.22 4.28 14.98
N LEU A 113 -12.59 3.23 14.22
CA LEU A 113 -13.84 2.48 14.39
C LEU A 113 -13.55 0.99 14.65
N ALA A 114 -14.23 0.40 15.63
CA ALA A 114 -14.35 -1.04 15.78
C ALA A 114 -15.79 -1.49 15.51
N VAL A 115 -15.93 -2.53 14.69
CA VAL A 115 -17.22 -3.19 14.39
C VAL A 115 -17.19 -4.59 14.99
N CYS A 116 -17.88 -4.78 16.11
CA CYS A 116 -17.85 -6.01 16.88
C CYS A 116 -19.15 -6.78 16.72
N GLY A 117 -19.07 -8.11 16.62
CA GLY A 117 -20.25 -8.96 16.51
C GLY A 117 -19.92 -10.42 16.26
N ASN A 118 -20.86 -11.31 16.56
CA ASN A 118 -20.74 -12.73 16.29
C ASN A 118 -20.57 -13.02 14.79
N ALA A 119 -20.25 -14.26 14.43
CA ALA A 119 -20.29 -14.70 13.04
C ALA A 119 -21.70 -14.48 12.47
N THR A 120 -21.77 -14.08 11.20
CA THR A 120 -23.03 -13.81 10.46
C THR A 120 -23.89 -12.66 10.99
N SER A 121 -23.43 -11.87 11.94
CA SER A 121 -24.17 -10.71 12.50
C SER A 121 -24.34 -9.54 11.52
N GLY A 122 -23.58 -9.51 10.40
CA GLY A 122 -23.65 -8.45 9.39
C GLY A 122 -22.45 -7.50 9.39
N LYS A 123 -21.31 -7.86 10.00
CA LYS A 123 -20.09 -7.02 10.03
C LYS A 123 -19.60 -6.61 8.63
N SER A 124 -19.43 -7.57 7.72
CA SER A 124 -18.96 -7.29 6.35
C SER A 124 -19.99 -6.47 5.56
N THR A 125 -21.29 -6.67 5.78
CA THR A 125 -22.34 -5.81 5.21
C THR A 125 -22.26 -4.38 5.73
N PHE A 126 -22.00 -4.21 7.03
CA PHE A 126 -21.77 -2.89 7.62
C PHE A 126 -20.56 -2.20 6.97
N LEU A 127 -19.45 -2.91 6.82
CA LEU A 127 -18.24 -2.37 6.16
C LEU A 127 -18.51 -2.00 4.70
N GLN A 128 -19.27 -2.83 3.98
CA GLN A 128 -19.68 -2.55 2.60
C GLN A 128 -20.53 -1.27 2.53
N THR A 129 -21.48 -1.10 3.44
CA THR A 129 -22.31 0.12 3.51
C THR A 129 -21.49 1.34 3.91
N LEU A 130 -20.55 1.21 4.84
CA LEU A 130 -19.67 2.28 5.25
C LEU A 130 -18.78 2.77 4.07
N ILE A 131 -18.12 1.85 3.37
CA ILE A 131 -17.29 2.20 2.20
C ILE A 131 -18.16 2.86 1.13
N TRP A 132 -19.32 2.25 0.81
CA TRP A 132 -20.27 2.81 -0.15
C TRP A 132 -20.68 4.24 0.21
N SER A 133 -21.05 4.48 1.46
CA SER A 133 -21.46 5.80 1.92
C SER A 133 -20.32 6.81 1.81
N LEU A 134 -19.11 6.42 2.20
CA LEU A 134 -17.92 7.28 2.12
C LEU A 134 -17.56 7.68 0.69
N ILE A 135 -17.48 6.72 -0.25
CA ILE A 135 -17.08 7.02 -1.64
C ILE A 135 -18.13 7.84 -2.40
N ASN A 136 -19.39 7.78 -1.97
CA ASN A 136 -20.45 8.64 -2.51
C ASN A 136 -20.41 10.06 -1.95
N MET A 137 -19.87 10.28 -0.76
CA MET A 137 -19.85 11.59 -0.12
C MET A 137 -18.54 12.35 -0.33
N TYR A 138 -17.44 11.69 -0.62
CA TYR A 138 -16.11 12.31 -0.78
C TYR A 138 -15.49 11.90 -2.10
N THR A 139 -14.70 12.80 -2.71
CA THR A 139 -13.97 12.51 -3.96
C THR A 139 -12.71 11.69 -3.68
N PRO A 140 -12.12 11.00 -4.68
CA PRO A 140 -10.82 10.33 -4.52
C PRO A 140 -9.67 11.24 -4.08
N ALA A 141 -9.75 12.56 -4.38
CA ALA A 141 -8.78 13.54 -3.90
C ALA A 141 -8.93 13.85 -2.39
N GLN A 142 -10.09 13.56 -1.81
CA GLN A 142 -10.39 13.81 -0.39
C GLN A 142 -10.25 12.57 0.47
N LEU A 143 -10.53 11.39 -0.10
CA LEU A 143 -10.57 10.12 0.61
C LEU A 143 -9.95 8.99 -0.22
N ASN A 144 -9.04 8.25 0.40
CA ASN A 144 -8.57 6.98 -0.13
C ASN A 144 -8.89 5.83 0.85
N VAL A 145 -9.25 4.68 0.32
CA VAL A 145 -9.58 3.49 1.10
C VAL A 145 -8.65 2.36 0.72
N TYR A 146 -8.14 1.66 1.74
CA TYR A 146 -7.40 0.41 1.60
C TYR A 146 -8.08 -0.64 2.46
N ALA A 147 -8.21 -1.87 1.97
CA ALA A 147 -8.89 -2.91 2.70
C ALA A 147 -8.07 -4.20 2.78
N ILE A 148 -8.19 -4.88 3.91
CA ILE A 148 -7.72 -6.25 4.14
C ILE A 148 -8.97 -7.07 4.41
N ASP A 149 -9.35 -7.97 3.50
CA ASP A 149 -10.56 -8.79 3.59
C ASP A 149 -10.18 -10.26 3.83
N TYR A 150 -10.22 -10.66 5.10
CA TYR A 150 -10.00 -12.04 5.56
C TYR A 150 -11.32 -12.71 5.95
N SER A 151 -12.41 -12.30 5.31
CA SER A 151 -13.76 -12.82 5.52
C SER A 151 -14.30 -13.50 4.26
N ASN A 152 -15.26 -12.92 3.61
CA ASN A 152 -15.98 -13.51 2.48
C ASN A 152 -15.85 -12.73 1.17
N HIS A 153 -14.85 -11.90 1.06
CA HIS A 153 -14.49 -11.11 -0.13
C HIS A 153 -15.60 -10.15 -0.62
N MET A 154 -16.50 -9.74 0.28
CA MET A 154 -17.57 -8.79 -0.08
C MET A 154 -17.04 -7.41 -0.48
N LEU A 155 -15.83 -7.04 -0.01
CA LEU A 155 -15.23 -5.75 -0.34
C LEU A 155 -14.64 -5.71 -1.76
N GLN A 156 -14.48 -6.87 -2.42
CA GLN A 156 -14.01 -6.97 -3.81
C GLN A 156 -14.87 -6.16 -4.78
N ALA A 157 -16.13 -5.94 -4.46
CA ALA A 157 -17.03 -5.14 -5.28
C ALA A 157 -16.54 -3.71 -5.56
N PHE A 158 -15.64 -3.18 -4.71
CA PHE A 158 -15.10 -1.83 -4.83
C PHE A 158 -13.72 -1.77 -5.50
N GLU A 159 -13.10 -2.90 -5.86
CA GLU A 159 -11.67 -2.99 -6.22
C GLU A 159 -11.26 -2.04 -7.36
N GLU A 160 -12.15 -1.82 -8.32
CA GLU A 160 -11.90 -0.96 -9.49
C GLU A 160 -12.20 0.53 -9.24
N ASP A 161 -12.71 0.91 -8.07
CA ASP A 161 -13.06 2.29 -7.76
C ASP A 161 -11.81 3.16 -7.50
N LYS A 162 -11.78 4.38 -8.04
CA LYS A 162 -10.64 5.31 -7.88
C LYS A 162 -10.34 5.72 -6.44
N HIS A 163 -11.25 5.52 -5.49
CA HIS A 163 -10.97 5.72 -4.07
C HIS A 163 -10.14 4.57 -3.47
N ILE A 164 -10.11 3.41 -4.12
CA ILE A 164 -9.50 2.20 -3.58
C ILE A 164 -8.06 2.07 -4.04
N GLY A 165 -7.11 2.20 -3.11
CA GLY A 165 -5.70 2.00 -3.41
C GLY A 165 -5.28 0.52 -3.40
N GLY A 166 -6.12 -0.37 -2.88
CA GLY A 166 -5.92 -1.82 -2.94
C GLY A 166 -6.73 -2.58 -1.90
N ILE A 167 -7.11 -3.79 -2.29
CA ILE A 167 -7.72 -4.78 -1.41
C ILE A 167 -6.77 -5.97 -1.33
N MET A 168 -6.47 -6.43 -0.11
CA MET A 168 -5.58 -7.54 0.17
C MET A 168 -6.38 -8.71 0.75
N TYR A 169 -6.15 -9.89 0.21
CA TYR A 169 -6.78 -11.15 0.64
C TYR A 169 -5.78 -12.06 1.35
N GLU A 170 -6.23 -13.19 1.86
CA GLU A 170 -5.41 -14.13 2.64
C GLU A 170 -4.13 -14.60 1.94
N ASN A 171 -4.18 -14.74 0.62
CA ASN A 171 -3.05 -15.22 -0.19
C ASN A 171 -2.07 -14.11 -0.59
N ASP A 172 -2.43 -12.83 -0.40
CA ASP A 172 -1.68 -11.67 -0.86
C ASP A 172 -0.64 -11.22 0.17
N THR A 173 0.17 -12.15 0.65
CA THR A 173 1.15 -11.88 1.72
C THR A 173 2.15 -10.78 1.37
N GLU A 174 2.63 -10.72 0.12
CA GLU A 174 3.54 -9.67 -0.35
C GLU A 174 2.85 -8.31 -0.45
N LYS A 175 1.64 -8.27 -1.03
CA LYS A 175 0.84 -7.04 -1.15
C LYS A 175 0.50 -6.47 0.24
N THR A 176 0.11 -7.35 1.17
CA THR A 176 -0.14 -6.98 2.57
C THR A 176 1.11 -6.40 3.25
N GLU A 177 2.28 -7.00 3.04
CA GLU A 177 3.53 -6.48 3.61
C GLU A 177 3.87 -5.10 3.06
N LYS A 178 3.77 -4.91 1.74
CA LYS A 178 4.00 -3.63 1.07
C LYS A 178 3.01 -2.55 1.50
N PHE A 179 1.74 -2.92 1.69
CA PHE A 179 0.74 -2.01 2.24
C PHE A 179 1.15 -1.47 3.62
N PHE A 180 1.58 -2.33 4.54
CA PHE A 180 1.99 -1.87 5.86
C PHE A 180 3.27 -1.03 5.84
N TYR A 181 4.20 -1.28 4.93
CA TYR A 181 5.35 -0.39 4.72
C TYR A 181 4.89 0.96 4.17
N MET A 182 4.07 0.96 3.13
CA MET A 182 3.54 2.18 2.51
C MET A 182 2.81 3.05 3.52
N ILE A 183 1.87 2.49 4.30
CA ILE A 183 1.08 3.28 5.26
C ILE A 183 1.92 3.79 6.42
N SER A 184 2.94 3.03 6.85
CA SER A 184 3.90 3.49 7.86
C SER A 184 4.76 4.65 7.35
N ASP A 185 5.21 4.59 6.09
CA ASP A 185 5.96 5.69 5.48
C ASP A 185 5.09 6.93 5.28
N ILE A 186 3.83 6.76 4.83
CA ILE A 186 2.85 7.85 4.77
C ILE A 186 2.67 8.51 6.14
N LEU A 187 2.49 7.73 7.22
CA LEU A 187 2.36 8.26 8.57
C LEU A 187 3.61 9.06 8.97
N LYS A 188 4.81 8.51 8.74
CA LYS A 188 6.08 9.16 9.03
C LYS A 188 6.25 10.49 8.27
N ASN A 189 5.87 10.52 7.01
CA ASN A 189 5.95 11.72 6.18
C ASN A 189 4.92 12.77 6.60
N ARG A 190 3.68 12.36 6.92
CA ARG A 190 2.65 13.25 7.44
C ARG A 190 3.02 13.86 8.79
N LYS A 191 3.66 13.09 9.69
CA LYS A 191 4.23 13.61 10.95
C LYS A 191 5.22 14.76 10.71
N LYS A 192 6.01 14.69 9.62
CA LYS A 192 6.95 15.77 9.23
C LYS A 192 6.26 16.98 8.60
N THR A 193 5.19 16.74 7.81
CA THR A 193 4.49 17.78 7.05
C THR A 193 3.52 18.57 7.92
N VAL A 194 2.74 17.89 8.76
CA VAL A 194 1.65 18.47 9.60
C VAL A 194 2.19 19.11 10.89
N ARG A 195 3.43 19.41 11.00
CA ARG A 195 4.15 19.91 12.19
C ARG A 195 3.29 20.71 13.16
N GLY A 196 3.07 20.19 14.38
CA GLY A 196 2.48 20.91 15.50
C GLY A 196 0.96 21.09 15.47
N GLY A 197 0.26 20.54 14.47
CA GLY A 197 -1.20 20.59 14.34
C GLY A 197 -1.82 19.21 14.12
N SER A 198 -3.13 19.18 13.88
CA SER A 198 -3.85 18.00 13.42
C SER A 198 -4.06 18.03 11.91
N PHE A 199 -4.34 16.86 11.31
CA PHE A 199 -4.69 16.75 9.91
C PHE A 199 -5.84 17.68 9.51
N GLY A 200 -6.90 17.74 10.31
CA GLY A 200 -8.04 18.63 10.03
C GLY A 200 -7.67 20.12 10.06
N GLN A 201 -6.74 20.54 10.94
CA GLN A 201 -6.24 21.92 10.94
C GLN A 201 -5.40 22.21 9.71
N TYR A 202 -4.60 21.24 9.28
CA TYR A 202 -3.77 21.36 8.09
C TYR A 202 -4.62 21.49 6.82
N ILE A 203 -5.65 20.64 6.66
CA ILE A 203 -6.58 20.69 5.52
C ILE A 203 -7.36 22.01 5.50
N ARG A 204 -7.81 22.53 6.65
CA ARG A 204 -8.49 23.86 6.71
C ARG A 204 -7.58 25.00 6.25
N ALA A 205 -6.28 24.91 6.51
CA ALA A 205 -5.33 25.96 6.15
C ALA A 205 -4.86 25.88 4.68
N HIS A 206 -4.76 24.68 4.10
CA HIS A 206 -4.13 24.46 2.79
C HIS A 206 -5.06 23.85 1.74
N GLY A 207 -6.32 23.51 2.10
CA GLY A 207 -7.22 22.73 1.25
C GLY A 207 -6.87 21.23 1.25
N TYR A 208 -7.57 20.46 0.42
CA TYR A 208 -7.35 19.00 0.29
C TYR A 208 -6.09 18.68 -0.55
N VAL A 209 -4.92 19.06 -0.05
CA VAL A 209 -3.62 18.78 -0.68
C VAL A 209 -3.16 17.33 -0.46
N MET A 210 -3.80 16.61 0.42
CA MET A 210 -3.61 15.19 0.64
C MET A 210 -4.93 14.55 1.11
N PRO A 211 -5.28 13.34 0.64
CA PRO A 211 -6.52 12.65 1.02
C PRO A 211 -6.46 12.14 2.47
N ALA A 212 -7.60 12.02 3.13
CA ALA A 212 -7.74 11.15 4.28
C ALA A 212 -7.59 9.68 3.85
N ILE A 213 -7.10 8.83 4.74
CA ILE A 213 -6.95 7.40 4.47
C ILE A 213 -7.82 6.63 5.46
N VAL A 214 -8.66 5.75 4.95
CA VAL A 214 -9.42 4.77 5.74
C VAL A 214 -8.87 3.38 5.44
N ALA A 215 -8.23 2.77 6.43
CA ALA A 215 -7.70 1.41 6.35
C ALA A 215 -8.66 0.45 7.05
N VAL A 216 -9.29 -0.42 6.27
CA VAL A 216 -10.31 -1.39 6.73
C VAL A 216 -9.66 -2.75 6.91
N ILE A 217 -9.90 -3.41 8.04
CA ILE A 217 -9.50 -4.80 8.28
C ILE A 217 -10.75 -5.60 8.64
N ASP A 218 -11.23 -6.39 7.69
CA ASP A 218 -12.36 -7.30 7.95
C ASP A 218 -11.86 -8.65 8.45
N ASN A 219 -12.43 -9.09 9.57
CA ASN A 219 -12.06 -10.29 10.31
C ASN A 219 -10.61 -10.25 10.85
N TYR A 220 -10.37 -9.27 11.71
CA TYR A 220 -9.06 -9.02 12.33
C TYR A 220 -8.47 -10.25 13.05
N SER A 221 -9.31 -11.07 13.70
CA SER A 221 -8.86 -12.27 14.40
C SER A 221 -8.21 -13.27 13.44
N SER A 222 -8.85 -13.53 12.29
CA SER A 222 -8.31 -14.40 11.23
C SER A 222 -7.05 -13.79 10.60
N PHE A 223 -7.07 -12.49 10.30
CA PHE A 223 -5.90 -11.78 9.78
C PHE A 223 -4.70 -11.92 10.72
N ARG A 224 -4.91 -11.67 12.00
CA ARG A 224 -3.87 -11.73 13.03
C ARG A 224 -3.28 -13.14 13.17
N GLU A 225 -4.13 -14.18 13.21
CA GLU A 225 -3.73 -15.58 13.31
C GLU A 225 -2.89 -16.01 12.08
N LYS A 226 -3.39 -15.74 10.87
CA LYS A 226 -2.73 -16.14 9.62
C LYS A 226 -1.42 -15.39 9.33
N THR A 227 -1.24 -14.21 9.92
CA THR A 227 -0.01 -13.44 9.79
C THR A 227 0.94 -13.57 10.98
N ASP A 228 0.70 -14.51 11.90
CA ASP A 228 1.53 -14.72 13.10
C ASP A 228 1.78 -13.43 13.90
N ASN A 229 0.78 -12.55 13.97
CA ASN A 229 0.87 -11.24 14.64
C ASN A 229 1.93 -10.28 14.06
N LYS A 230 2.46 -10.54 12.88
CA LYS A 230 3.57 -9.77 12.25
C LYS A 230 3.33 -8.26 12.22
N TYR A 231 2.09 -7.83 12.00
CA TYR A 231 1.74 -6.41 11.77
C TYR A 231 1.16 -5.70 13.02
N GLU A 232 1.09 -6.39 14.15
CA GLU A 232 0.45 -5.89 15.37
C GLU A 232 1.07 -4.58 15.89
N SER A 233 2.41 -4.45 15.81
CA SER A 233 3.12 -3.23 16.23
C SER A 233 2.77 -2.02 15.36
N ILE A 234 2.60 -2.24 14.06
CA ILE A 234 2.25 -1.18 13.10
C ILE A 234 0.78 -0.76 13.30
N ILE A 235 -0.13 -1.73 13.46
CA ILE A 235 -1.54 -1.46 13.74
C ILE A 235 -1.70 -0.71 15.06
N TRP A 236 -0.92 -1.07 16.08
CA TRP A 236 -0.91 -0.32 17.34
C TRP A 236 -0.40 1.12 17.16
N GLU A 237 0.69 1.34 16.40
CA GLU A 237 1.16 2.69 16.09
C GLU A 237 0.10 3.50 15.33
N LEU A 238 -0.54 2.90 14.31
CA LEU A 238 -1.62 3.52 13.56
C LEU A 238 -2.82 3.86 14.46
N SER A 239 -3.21 2.95 15.38
CA SER A 239 -4.32 3.20 16.29
C SER A 239 -4.03 4.34 17.28
N ARG A 240 -2.76 4.54 17.66
CA ARG A 240 -2.36 5.61 18.59
C ARG A 240 -2.22 6.96 17.90
N ASP A 241 -1.57 6.99 16.73
CA ASP A 241 -1.13 8.22 16.08
C ASP A 241 -1.94 8.55 14.81
N GLY A 242 -2.47 7.54 14.12
CA GLY A 242 -3.03 7.68 12.77
C GLY A 242 -4.09 8.75 12.61
N ALA A 243 -5.08 8.79 13.49
CA ALA A 243 -6.20 9.73 13.40
C ALA A 243 -5.76 11.20 13.41
N ALA A 244 -4.73 11.54 14.19
CA ALA A 244 -4.16 12.89 14.23
C ALA A 244 -3.54 13.32 12.89
N PHE A 245 -3.15 12.35 12.05
CA PHE A 245 -2.52 12.56 10.75
C PHE A 245 -3.39 12.11 9.57
N GLY A 246 -4.72 11.95 9.77
CA GLY A 246 -5.69 11.64 8.74
C GLY A 246 -5.61 10.20 8.23
N ILE A 247 -5.18 9.26 9.08
CA ILE A 247 -5.20 7.83 8.80
C ILE A 247 -6.11 7.16 9.83
N PHE A 248 -7.20 6.59 9.37
CA PHE A 248 -8.24 6.02 10.22
C PHE A 248 -8.30 4.50 10.04
N LEU A 249 -8.35 3.78 11.14
CA LEU A 249 -8.53 2.34 11.16
C LEU A 249 -10.00 2.00 11.34
N VAL A 250 -10.49 1.04 10.55
CA VAL A 250 -11.78 0.38 10.73
C VAL A 250 -11.51 -1.11 10.89
N ILE A 251 -11.81 -1.67 12.04
CA ILE A 251 -11.47 -3.04 12.37
C ILE A 251 -12.74 -3.83 12.71
N SER A 252 -13.04 -4.90 11.97
CA SER A 252 -14.10 -5.83 12.34
C SER A 252 -13.53 -7.03 13.11
N SER A 253 -14.23 -7.44 14.19
CA SER A 253 -13.80 -8.55 15.04
C SER A 253 -14.99 -9.15 15.81
N GLY A 254 -14.74 -10.25 16.53
CA GLY A 254 -15.71 -10.79 17.48
C GLY A 254 -15.85 -9.93 18.74
N GLY A 255 -14.86 -9.09 19.06
CA GLY A 255 -14.86 -8.24 20.25
C GLY A 255 -13.47 -7.76 20.64
N PHE A 256 -13.28 -7.46 21.92
CA PHE A 256 -11.99 -7.11 22.51
C PHE A 256 -11.42 -8.31 23.30
N GLY A 257 -10.10 -8.45 23.30
CA GLY A 257 -9.43 -9.49 24.06
C GLY A 257 -8.15 -10.03 23.40
N SER A 258 -7.56 -11.03 24.03
CA SER A 258 -6.26 -11.59 23.60
C SER A 258 -6.30 -12.29 22.23
N SER A 259 -7.43 -12.89 21.85
CA SER A 259 -7.64 -13.54 20.54
C SER A 259 -8.32 -12.65 19.50
N GLU A 260 -8.82 -11.51 19.93
CA GLU A 260 -9.56 -10.53 19.14
C GLU A 260 -8.75 -9.22 19.03
N ILE A 261 -9.41 -8.07 19.06
CA ILE A 261 -8.71 -6.77 19.13
C ILE A 261 -8.07 -6.64 20.51
N GLN A 262 -6.75 -6.60 20.57
CA GLN A 262 -6.03 -6.49 21.85
C GLN A 262 -6.30 -5.18 22.56
N ASN A 263 -6.32 -5.19 23.89
CA ASN A 263 -6.62 -4.03 24.71
C ASN A 263 -5.79 -2.79 24.36
N LYS A 264 -4.47 -2.97 24.07
CA LYS A 264 -3.59 -1.86 23.68
C LYS A 264 -4.01 -1.13 22.40
N ILE A 265 -4.71 -1.83 21.48
CA ILE A 265 -5.29 -1.25 20.26
C ILE A 265 -6.69 -0.71 20.58
N ALA A 266 -7.50 -1.52 21.28
CA ALA A 266 -8.87 -1.17 21.67
C ALA A 266 -8.95 0.12 22.48
N ASP A 267 -7.97 0.38 23.37
CA ASP A 267 -7.90 1.60 24.19
C ASP A 267 -7.78 2.89 23.36
N ASN A 268 -7.26 2.79 22.15
CA ASN A 268 -7.17 3.90 21.20
C ASN A 268 -8.42 4.06 20.31
N ILE A 269 -9.33 3.08 20.31
CA ILE A 269 -10.56 3.10 19.52
C ILE A 269 -11.72 3.46 20.42
N ARG A 270 -12.30 4.63 20.21
CA ARG A 270 -13.43 5.14 21.01
C ARG A 270 -14.77 4.80 20.41
N ASN A 271 -14.86 4.82 19.10
CA ASN A 271 -16.10 4.53 18.37
C ASN A 271 -16.24 3.01 18.19
N VAL A 272 -17.28 2.44 18.79
CA VAL A 272 -17.54 1.01 18.75
C VAL A 272 -18.98 0.78 18.32
N ILE A 273 -19.15 0.07 17.24
CA ILE A 273 -20.44 -0.44 16.76
C ILE A 273 -20.55 -1.90 17.19
N THR A 274 -21.58 -2.24 17.93
CA THR A 274 -21.80 -3.62 18.36
C THR A 274 -23.03 -4.19 17.66
N LEU A 275 -22.82 -5.19 16.83
CA LEU A 275 -23.86 -5.99 16.22
C LEU A 275 -24.30 -7.12 17.18
N ASP A 276 -25.04 -8.13 16.70
CA ASP A 276 -25.49 -9.23 17.58
C ASP A 276 -24.30 -9.94 18.27
N MET A 277 -24.29 -9.89 19.60
CA MET A 277 -23.27 -10.49 20.47
C MET A 277 -23.78 -11.71 21.25
N GLY A 278 -25.09 -11.92 21.28
CA GLY A 278 -25.76 -13.02 22.00
C GLY A 278 -25.72 -12.92 23.53
N ASP A 279 -24.84 -12.12 24.11
CA ASP A 279 -24.68 -11.96 25.58
C ASP A 279 -24.62 -10.48 26.00
N LYS A 280 -25.39 -10.15 27.01
CA LYS A 280 -25.51 -8.80 27.59
C LYS A 280 -24.15 -8.28 28.13
N LEU A 281 -23.35 -9.14 28.76
CA LEU A 281 -22.07 -8.74 29.34
C LEU A 281 -21.07 -8.29 28.27
N ARG A 282 -21.09 -8.91 27.10
CA ARG A 282 -20.23 -8.50 25.98
C ARG A 282 -20.56 -7.10 25.46
N TYR A 283 -21.85 -6.72 25.41
CA TYR A 283 -22.23 -5.35 25.06
C TYR A 283 -21.75 -4.34 26.11
N ILE A 284 -21.88 -4.67 27.42
CA ILE A 284 -21.41 -3.84 28.53
C ILE A 284 -19.92 -3.57 28.40
N ASP A 285 -19.14 -4.60 28.15
CA ASP A 285 -17.69 -4.53 28.00
C ASP A 285 -17.28 -3.69 26.78
N LEU A 286 -17.87 -3.97 25.62
CA LEU A 286 -17.54 -3.29 24.37
C LEU A 286 -17.94 -1.82 24.34
N LEU A 287 -19.13 -1.50 24.86
CA LEU A 287 -19.66 -0.13 24.95
C LEU A 287 -19.12 0.63 26.18
N ARG A 288 -18.27 -0.04 26.99
CA ARG A 288 -17.62 0.53 28.18
C ARG A 288 -18.62 1.20 29.12
N THR A 289 -19.74 0.55 29.35
CA THR A 289 -20.80 1.02 30.23
C THR A 289 -20.94 0.13 31.46
N SER A 290 -21.55 0.63 32.54
CA SER A 290 -21.83 -0.17 33.71
C SER A 290 -23.15 -0.94 33.62
N HIS A 291 -24.08 -0.50 32.77
CA HIS A 291 -25.40 -1.07 32.65
C HIS A 291 -25.99 -0.85 31.25
N ILE A 292 -26.80 -1.79 30.79
CA ILE A 292 -27.59 -1.71 29.56
C ILE A 292 -29.02 -2.08 29.88
N ASP A 293 -29.97 -1.21 29.54
CA ASP A 293 -31.40 -1.43 29.75
C ASP A 293 -32.08 -2.12 28.58
N ILE A 294 -31.48 -2.02 27.38
CA ILE A 294 -32.01 -2.57 26.13
C ILE A 294 -31.08 -3.65 25.59
N LEU A 295 -31.65 -4.64 24.92
CA LEU A 295 -30.90 -5.59 24.10
C LEU A 295 -31.47 -5.53 22.67
N PRO A 296 -30.64 -5.66 21.65
CA PRO A 296 -31.13 -5.62 20.29
C PRO A 296 -32.03 -6.85 20.02
N GLU A 297 -32.90 -6.70 19.03
CA GLU A 297 -33.73 -7.80 18.57
C GLU A 297 -32.84 -8.95 18.07
N GLN A 298 -33.03 -10.13 18.66
CA GLN A 298 -32.22 -11.32 18.36
C GLN A 298 -32.46 -11.85 16.95
N ASN A 299 -31.44 -12.44 16.33
CA ASN A 299 -31.52 -13.07 15.00
C ASN A 299 -31.84 -12.09 13.86
N ARG A 300 -31.57 -10.78 14.04
CA ARG A 300 -31.68 -9.77 13.00
C ARG A 300 -30.28 -9.36 12.54
N LYS A 301 -29.97 -9.63 11.27
CA LYS A 301 -28.69 -9.23 10.67
C LYS A 301 -28.60 -7.70 10.59
N GLY A 302 -27.46 -7.16 10.97
CA GLY A 302 -27.22 -5.71 10.95
C GLY A 302 -27.89 -4.93 12.09
N ARG A 303 -28.56 -5.63 13.03
CA ARG A 303 -29.14 -5.05 14.25
C ARG A 303 -28.10 -5.04 15.35
N GLY A 304 -28.04 -3.95 16.13
CA GLY A 304 -27.08 -3.85 17.21
C GLY A 304 -27.30 -2.67 18.15
N LEU A 305 -26.28 -2.38 18.96
CA LEU A 305 -26.27 -1.26 19.91
C LEU A 305 -25.08 -0.33 19.64
N VAL A 306 -25.30 0.94 19.81
CA VAL A 306 -24.30 1.99 19.70
C VAL A 306 -24.48 3.02 20.81
N THR A 307 -23.39 3.68 21.22
CA THR A 307 -23.45 4.84 22.10
C THR A 307 -23.56 6.10 21.23
N ALA A 308 -24.69 6.79 21.31
CA ALA A 308 -24.94 8.08 20.67
C ALA A 308 -25.19 9.14 21.73
N ASP A 309 -24.38 10.19 21.77
CA ASP A 309 -24.45 11.29 22.74
C ASP A 309 -24.61 10.83 24.21
N GLY A 310 -23.89 9.76 24.57
CA GLY A 310 -23.90 9.19 25.93
C GLY A 310 -25.09 8.27 26.24
N THR A 311 -26.00 8.05 25.28
CA THR A 311 -27.14 7.14 25.41
C THR A 311 -26.90 5.91 24.53
N ILE A 312 -27.27 4.73 25.03
CA ILE A 312 -27.21 3.49 24.26
C ILE A 312 -28.50 3.34 23.48
N LEU A 313 -28.39 3.31 22.16
CA LEU A 313 -29.49 3.18 21.24
C LEU A 313 -29.40 1.86 20.45
N GLU A 314 -30.55 1.27 20.14
CA GLU A 314 -30.66 0.18 19.18
C GLU A 314 -30.61 0.78 17.76
N PHE A 315 -29.89 0.12 16.85
CA PHE A 315 -29.82 0.55 15.46
C PHE A 315 -30.02 -0.60 14.48
N GLN A 316 -30.36 -0.26 13.26
CA GLN A 316 -30.34 -1.13 12.09
C GLN A 316 -29.35 -0.56 11.06
N THR A 317 -28.41 -1.39 10.62
CA THR A 317 -27.53 -1.08 9.49
C THR A 317 -28.32 -1.06 8.19
N ALA A 318 -28.14 -0.05 7.36
CA ALA A 318 -28.65 -0.03 6.00
C ALA A 318 -27.83 -0.99 5.11
N VAL A 319 -28.42 -1.47 4.03
CA VAL A 319 -27.67 -2.10 2.93
C VAL A 319 -27.29 -1.02 1.90
N CYS A 320 -26.11 -1.14 1.29
CA CYS A 320 -25.61 -0.14 0.35
C CYS A 320 -26.50 -0.02 -0.91
N MET A 321 -27.00 -1.15 -1.44
CA MET A 321 -27.88 -1.21 -2.61
C MET A 321 -28.92 -2.32 -2.44
N GLU A 322 -30.09 -2.13 -3.04
CA GLU A 322 -31.11 -3.16 -3.11
C GLU A 322 -30.70 -4.25 -4.11
N ALA A 323 -30.74 -5.50 -3.65
CA ALA A 323 -30.45 -6.68 -4.44
C ALA A 323 -31.09 -7.90 -3.79
N ASP A 324 -31.37 -8.93 -4.58
CA ASP A 324 -31.94 -10.18 -4.10
C ASP A 324 -30.89 -11.00 -3.32
N ASP A 325 -29.63 -10.91 -3.73
CA ASP A 325 -28.50 -11.59 -3.08
C ASP A 325 -27.21 -10.74 -3.06
N ASP A 326 -26.16 -11.28 -2.42
CA ASP A 326 -24.88 -10.58 -2.26
C ASP A 326 -24.11 -10.48 -3.59
N TYR A 327 -24.29 -11.40 -4.53
CA TYR A 327 -23.64 -11.38 -5.84
C TYR A 327 -24.23 -10.25 -6.70
N GLU A 328 -25.56 -10.18 -6.82
CA GLU A 328 -26.22 -9.09 -7.55
C GLU A 328 -25.84 -7.71 -6.97
N ARG A 329 -25.77 -7.63 -5.63
CA ARG A 329 -25.33 -6.39 -4.97
C ARG A 329 -23.91 -6.01 -5.37
N SER A 330 -22.99 -6.98 -5.42
CA SER A 330 -21.60 -6.74 -5.83
C SER A 330 -21.50 -6.23 -7.28
N GLU A 331 -22.28 -6.79 -8.20
CA GLU A 331 -22.29 -6.34 -9.60
C GLU A 331 -22.87 -4.92 -9.75
N LYS A 332 -23.91 -4.59 -8.98
CA LYS A 332 -24.47 -3.23 -8.95
C LYS A 332 -23.47 -2.21 -8.40
N ILE A 333 -22.72 -2.56 -7.34
CA ILE A 333 -21.67 -1.71 -6.79
C ILE A 333 -20.58 -1.47 -7.84
N LYS A 334 -20.08 -2.52 -8.51
CA LYS A 334 -19.06 -2.38 -9.56
C LYS A 334 -19.52 -1.43 -10.67
N SER A 335 -20.72 -1.62 -11.18
CA SER A 335 -21.25 -0.75 -12.24
C SER A 335 -21.38 0.71 -11.81
N ALA A 336 -21.74 0.96 -10.55
CA ALA A 336 -21.80 2.32 -10.03
C ALA A 336 -20.41 2.94 -9.79
N CYS A 337 -19.42 2.14 -9.35
CA CYS A 337 -18.03 2.57 -9.24
C CYS A 337 -17.43 2.92 -10.62
N GLU A 338 -17.74 2.15 -11.67
CA GLU A 338 -17.34 2.46 -13.03
C GLU A 338 -17.92 3.82 -13.50
N ASP A 339 -19.20 4.09 -13.20
CA ASP A 339 -19.82 5.39 -13.50
C ASP A 339 -19.12 6.53 -12.75
N MET A 340 -18.85 6.38 -11.45
CA MET A 340 -18.11 7.37 -10.66
C MET A 340 -16.71 7.62 -11.23
N ASN A 341 -16.02 6.58 -11.66
CA ASN A 341 -14.69 6.67 -12.25
C ASN A 341 -14.67 7.48 -13.55
N LEU A 342 -15.72 7.40 -14.37
CA LEU A 342 -15.84 8.17 -15.61
C LEU A 342 -15.97 9.69 -15.36
N HIS A 343 -16.52 10.07 -14.21
CA HIS A 343 -16.79 11.46 -13.86
C HIS A 343 -15.73 12.11 -12.95
N PHE A 344 -14.63 11.39 -12.66
CA PHE A 344 -13.51 11.95 -11.90
C PHE A 344 -12.24 12.01 -12.75
N ASP A 345 -11.83 13.22 -13.14
CA ASP A 345 -10.64 13.43 -13.99
C ASP A 345 -9.31 13.41 -13.22
N GLY A 346 -9.36 13.36 -11.87
CA GLY A 346 -8.17 13.35 -11.02
C GLY A 346 -7.49 11.98 -10.94
N ALA A 347 -6.31 11.96 -10.33
CA ALA A 347 -5.64 10.72 -9.95
C ALA A 347 -6.45 10.02 -8.84
N GLY A 348 -6.61 8.71 -8.95
CA GLY A 348 -7.20 7.88 -7.90
C GLY A 348 -6.25 7.68 -6.70
N ALA A 349 -6.67 6.86 -5.76
CA ALA A 349 -5.83 6.44 -4.65
C ALA A 349 -4.54 5.81 -5.14
N ALA A 350 -3.43 6.14 -4.48
CA ALA A 350 -2.15 5.52 -4.82
C ALA A 350 -2.23 3.99 -4.63
N PRO A 351 -1.97 3.19 -5.66
CA PRO A 351 -2.05 1.75 -5.52
C PRO A 351 -0.99 1.23 -4.55
N VAL A 352 -1.30 0.14 -3.86
CA VAL A 352 -0.27 -0.59 -3.09
C VAL A 352 0.82 -1.02 -4.06
N PRO A 353 2.10 -0.64 -3.84
CA PRO A 353 3.16 -0.92 -4.80
C PRO A 353 3.32 -2.42 -5.05
N GLU A 354 3.36 -2.83 -6.30
CA GLU A 354 3.54 -4.24 -6.69
C GLU A 354 4.73 -4.39 -7.64
N ILE A 355 5.48 -5.47 -7.46
CA ILE A 355 6.49 -5.87 -8.43
C ILE A 355 5.80 -6.80 -9.43
N PRO A 356 5.97 -6.61 -10.75
CA PRO A 356 5.42 -7.55 -11.73
C PRO A 356 5.84 -8.99 -11.41
N GLU A 357 4.94 -9.97 -11.55
CA GLU A 357 5.23 -11.38 -11.25
C GLU A 357 6.46 -11.91 -12.00
N LYS A 358 6.67 -11.44 -13.21
CA LYS A 358 7.83 -11.74 -14.06
C LYS A 358 8.41 -10.42 -14.58
N PRO A 359 9.19 -9.71 -13.78
CA PRO A 359 9.71 -8.42 -14.20
C PRO A 359 10.64 -8.58 -15.41
N THR A 360 10.51 -7.68 -16.37
CA THR A 360 11.31 -7.62 -17.59
C THR A 360 11.96 -6.25 -17.72
N TRP A 361 12.94 -6.12 -18.60
CA TRP A 361 13.49 -4.81 -18.95
C TRP A 361 12.40 -3.82 -19.35
N PHE A 362 11.41 -4.25 -20.13
CA PHE A 362 10.30 -3.41 -20.56
C PHE A 362 9.49 -2.88 -19.35
N SER A 363 9.11 -3.75 -18.41
CA SER A 363 8.38 -3.32 -17.20
C SER A 363 9.18 -2.38 -16.31
N LEU A 364 10.52 -2.48 -16.33
CA LEU A 364 11.40 -1.57 -15.58
C LEU A 364 11.52 -0.21 -16.27
N SER A 365 11.81 -0.20 -17.57
CA SER A 365 12.09 1.03 -18.33
C SER A 365 10.84 1.88 -18.60
N GLU A 366 9.65 1.29 -18.61
CA GLU A 366 8.38 2.03 -18.71
C GLU A 366 7.88 2.57 -17.35
N ASN A 367 8.50 2.19 -16.25
CA ASN A 367 8.13 2.76 -14.95
C ASN A 367 8.43 4.27 -14.95
N PRO A 368 7.46 5.14 -14.60
CA PRO A 368 7.68 6.59 -14.57
C PRO A 368 8.88 7.03 -13.72
N GLN A 369 9.13 6.35 -12.60
CA GLN A 369 10.26 6.62 -11.71
C GLN A 369 11.62 6.29 -12.36
N PHE A 370 11.67 5.47 -13.41
CA PHE A 370 12.90 5.10 -14.09
C PHE A 370 13.52 6.30 -14.81
N ASN A 371 12.74 7.01 -15.59
CA ASN A 371 13.21 8.20 -16.29
C ASN A 371 13.52 9.34 -15.33
N GLU A 372 12.69 9.52 -14.29
CA GLU A 372 12.94 10.49 -13.23
C GLU A 372 14.29 10.23 -12.53
N ALA A 373 14.60 8.99 -12.18
CA ALA A 373 15.88 8.61 -11.60
C ALA A 373 17.07 8.87 -12.53
N LEU A 374 16.94 8.59 -13.85
CA LEU A 374 17.99 8.88 -14.82
C LEU A 374 18.19 10.39 -15.03
N GLU A 375 17.14 11.19 -14.97
CA GLU A 375 17.21 12.66 -15.13
C GLU A 375 17.97 13.34 -13.97
N THR A 376 17.92 12.79 -12.76
CA THR A 376 18.74 13.28 -11.64
C THR A 376 20.22 13.21 -11.95
N GLY A 377 20.61 12.27 -12.79
CA GLY A 377 21.98 12.04 -13.19
C GLY A 377 22.84 11.29 -12.16
N ASP A 378 22.36 11.07 -10.96
CA ASP A 378 23.13 10.45 -9.87
C ASP A 378 22.72 9.00 -9.62
N LEU A 379 21.57 8.58 -10.16
CA LEU A 379 20.99 7.26 -9.93
C LEU A 379 20.93 6.45 -11.23
N LEU A 380 21.29 5.17 -11.16
CA LEU A 380 21.10 4.21 -12.25
C LEU A 380 20.16 3.08 -11.81
N PRO A 381 18.85 3.15 -12.16
CA PRO A 381 17.89 2.14 -11.77
C PRO A 381 18.08 0.84 -12.56
N PHE A 382 18.05 -0.33 -11.88
CA PHE A 382 18.20 -1.63 -12.57
C PHE A 382 17.41 -2.78 -11.93
N ALA A 383 16.75 -2.55 -10.79
CA ALA A 383 16.01 -3.57 -10.06
C ALA A 383 14.83 -2.96 -9.30
N TYR A 384 14.04 -3.81 -8.65
CA TYR A 384 13.01 -3.41 -7.71
C TYR A 384 13.44 -3.77 -6.28
N GLU A 385 13.25 -2.89 -5.32
CA GLU A 385 13.36 -3.23 -3.91
C GLU A 385 12.19 -4.15 -3.52
N GLN A 386 12.48 -5.30 -2.91
CA GLN A 386 11.43 -6.28 -2.60
C GLN A 386 10.39 -5.75 -1.61
N LYS A 387 10.82 -4.95 -0.64
CA LYS A 387 9.93 -4.46 0.42
C LYS A 387 8.96 -3.38 -0.05
N THR A 388 9.47 -2.41 -0.77
CA THR A 388 8.73 -1.19 -1.15
C THR A 388 8.16 -1.27 -2.56
N ALA A 389 8.64 -2.24 -3.36
CA ALA A 389 8.43 -2.31 -4.81
C ALA A 389 8.89 -1.06 -5.58
N SER A 390 9.60 -0.14 -4.94
CA SER A 390 10.24 0.99 -5.59
C SER A 390 11.43 0.54 -6.43
N LEU A 391 11.90 1.38 -7.33
CA LEU A 391 13.11 1.10 -8.10
C LEU A 391 14.34 1.15 -7.20
N TYR A 392 15.19 0.14 -7.32
CA TYR A 392 16.52 0.14 -6.72
C TYR A 392 17.54 0.61 -7.74
N SER A 393 18.37 1.58 -7.36
CA SER A 393 19.36 2.25 -8.21
C SER A 393 20.75 2.13 -7.64
N ILE A 394 21.76 2.11 -8.53
CA ILE A 394 23.15 2.33 -8.14
C ILE A 394 23.33 3.84 -7.93
N ASP A 395 23.81 4.25 -6.76
CA ASP A 395 24.21 5.64 -6.51
C ASP A 395 25.59 5.89 -7.12
N LEU A 396 25.62 6.69 -8.18
CA LEU A 396 26.82 7.00 -8.96
C LEU A 396 27.73 8.04 -8.29
N SER A 397 27.23 8.72 -7.27
CA SER A 397 28.02 9.63 -6.45
C SER A 397 28.85 8.89 -5.40
N ASP A 398 28.34 7.73 -4.95
CA ASP A 398 28.97 6.92 -3.90
C ASP A 398 29.97 5.91 -4.46
N THR A 399 29.63 5.21 -5.53
CA THR A 399 30.48 4.17 -6.12
C THR A 399 30.75 4.37 -7.61
N PHE A 400 31.96 3.97 -8.05
CA PHE A 400 32.31 3.84 -9.46
C PHE A 400 32.72 2.41 -9.83
N CYS A 401 32.65 1.48 -8.88
CA CYS A 401 33.01 0.09 -9.06
C CYS A 401 31.89 -0.79 -8.45
N TYR A 402 31.18 -1.52 -9.27
CA TYR A 402 30.03 -2.35 -8.87
C TYR A 402 30.28 -3.82 -9.18
N ALA A 403 30.09 -4.71 -8.22
CA ALA A 403 30.32 -6.13 -8.37
C ALA A 403 29.00 -6.91 -8.46
N ILE A 404 28.80 -7.67 -9.52
CA ILE A 404 27.73 -8.65 -9.68
C ILE A 404 28.30 -10.02 -9.31
N SER A 405 28.00 -10.49 -8.11
CA SER A 405 28.56 -11.72 -7.55
C SER A 405 27.50 -12.83 -7.48
N GLY A 406 27.91 -14.06 -7.71
CA GLY A 406 26.99 -15.21 -7.58
C GLY A 406 27.54 -16.47 -8.21
N LYS A 407 26.83 -17.59 -7.99
CA LYS A 407 27.15 -18.88 -8.63
C LYS A 407 26.83 -18.91 -10.12
N SER A 408 27.35 -19.89 -10.81
CA SER A 408 26.93 -20.15 -12.19
C SER A 408 25.41 -20.32 -12.28
N ARG A 409 24.80 -19.75 -13.34
CA ARG A 409 23.34 -19.76 -13.59
C ARG A 409 22.49 -19.01 -12.54
N SER A 410 23.05 -18.11 -11.77
CA SER A 410 22.31 -17.29 -10.79
C SER A 410 21.64 -16.05 -11.39
N GLY A 411 21.86 -15.71 -12.66
CA GLY A 411 21.33 -14.53 -13.33
C GLY A 411 22.31 -13.36 -13.45
N ARG A 412 23.59 -13.56 -13.13
CA ARG A 412 24.64 -12.49 -13.17
C ARG A 412 24.71 -11.80 -14.53
N THR A 413 24.81 -12.57 -15.61
CA THR A 413 24.86 -12.05 -16.99
C THR A 413 23.58 -11.29 -17.38
N GLU A 414 22.41 -11.75 -16.93
CA GLU A 414 21.14 -11.03 -17.13
C GLU A 414 21.15 -9.69 -16.41
N THR A 415 21.63 -9.66 -15.17
CA THR A 415 21.79 -8.43 -14.40
C THR A 415 22.77 -7.45 -15.06
N LEU A 416 23.90 -7.96 -15.55
CA LEU A 416 24.88 -7.14 -16.29
C LEU A 416 24.24 -6.49 -17.53
N LYS A 417 23.43 -7.25 -18.29
CA LYS A 417 22.72 -6.72 -19.47
C LYS A 417 21.71 -5.63 -19.09
N VAL A 418 20.97 -5.81 -18.00
CA VAL A 418 20.01 -4.81 -17.52
C VAL A 418 20.71 -3.52 -17.10
N ILE A 419 21.81 -3.63 -16.34
CA ILE A 419 22.60 -2.45 -15.92
C ILE A 419 23.21 -1.75 -17.15
N ALA A 420 23.69 -2.52 -18.14
CA ALA A 420 24.23 -1.95 -19.37
C ALA A 420 23.16 -1.24 -20.20
N ALA A 421 21.94 -1.81 -20.30
CA ALA A 421 20.81 -1.18 -20.98
C ALA A 421 20.38 0.12 -20.29
N ALA A 422 20.33 0.14 -18.95
CA ALA A 422 20.05 1.34 -18.19
C ALA A 422 21.12 2.42 -18.40
N ALA A 423 22.41 2.04 -18.41
CA ALA A 423 23.51 2.94 -18.68
C ALA A 423 23.48 3.52 -20.11
N ALA A 424 23.06 2.73 -21.09
CA ALA A 424 22.86 3.17 -22.48
C ALA A 424 21.73 4.20 -22.58
N GLN A 425 20.61 3.96 -21.91
CA GLN A 425 19.46 4.88 -21.89
C GLN A 425 19.83 6.21 -21.17
N GLY A 426 20.73 6.17 -20.20
CA GLY A 426 21.31 7.35 -19.54
C GLY A 426 22.41 8.05 -20.36
N ASN A 427 22.50 7.86 -21.68
CA ASN A 427 23.49 8.47 -22.57
C ASN A 427 24.96 8.17 -22.19
N GLY A 428 25.23 7.04 -21.58
CA GLY A 428 26.57 6.56 -21.28
C GLY A 428 27.33 6.12 -22.55
N ASP A 429 28.64 6.22 -22.52
CA ASP A 429 29.55 5.63 -23.49
C ASP A 429 30.02 4.26 -22.97
N LEU A 430 29.57 3.17 -23.59
CA LEU A 430 29.71 1.81 -23.06
C LEU A 430 30.82 1.04 -23.77
N CYS A 431 31.55 0.23 -22.99
CA CYS A 431 32.43 -0.80 -23.51
C CYS A 431 32.17 -2.12 -22.78
N ILE A 432 31.93 -3.18 -23.53
CA ILE A 432 31.78 -4.54 -23.01
C ILE A 432 33.07 -5.32 -23.25
N ILE A 433 33.73 -5.72 -22.19
CA ILE A 433 34.88 -6.61 -22.21
C ILE A 433 34.33 -8.03 -21.93
N ASP A 434 34.31 -8.84 -22.97
CA ASP A 434 33.70 -10.18 -22.93
C ASP A 434 34.78 -11.28 -22.84
N SER A 435 34.36 -12.46 -22.40
CA SER A 435 35.19 -13.66 -22.50
C SER A 435 35.42 -14.02 -23.97
N PRO A 436 36.47 -14.83 -24.28
CA PRO A 436 36.74 -15.29 -25.62
C PRO A 436 35.58 -16.07 -26.27
N ASP A 437 34.65 -16.57 -25.47
CA ASP A 437 33.46 -17.29 -25.94
C ASP A 437 32.45 -16.39 -26.68
N GLY A 438 32.54 -15.09 -26.53
CA GLY A 438 31.79 -14.11 -27.29
C GLY A 438 30.29 -14.06 -26.99
N GLN A 439 29.88 -14.40 -25.75
CA GLN A 439 28.46 -14.53 -25.38
C GLN A 439 27.68 -13.22 -25.47
N LEU A 440 28.32 -12.08 -25.26
CA LEU A 440 27.68 -10.76 -25.28
C LEU A 440 27.86 -10.01 -26.61
N LYS A 441 28.49 -10.61 -27.65
CA LYS A 441 28.74 -9.95 -28.93
C LYS A 441 27.46 -9.41 -29.60
N HIS A 442 26.41 -10.22 -29.62
CA HIS A 442 25.13 -9.82 -30.22
C HIS A 442 24.45 -8.72 -29.38
N PHE A 443 24.55 -8.81 -28.07
CA PHE A 443 24.01 -7.81 -27.16
C PHE A 443 24.74 -6.46 -27.30
N ALA A 444 26.07 -6.46 -27.39
CA ALA A 444 26.85 -5.27 -27.62
C ALA A 444 26.49 -4.57 -28.95
N ALA A 445 26.26 -5.38 -30.01
CA ALA A 445 25.82 -4.87 -31.31
C ALA A 445 24.43 -4.22 -31.26
N LYS A 446 23.50 -4.73 -30.42
CA LYS A 446 22.17 -4.11 -30.21
C LYS A 446 22.26 -2.75 -29.50
N LEU A 447 23.16 -2.63 -28.54
CA LEU A 447 23.39 -1.38 -27.81
C LEU A 447 24.27 -0.38 -28.55
N ASP A 448 24.79 -0.73 -29.75
CA ASP A 448 25.75 0.07 -30.51
C ASP A 448 26.95 0.53 -29.67
N CYS A 449 27.52 -0.38 -28.87
CA CYS A 449 28.59 -0.08 -27.95
C CYS A 449 29.90 -0.77 -28.31
N ALA A 450 31.03 -0.25 -27.78
CA ALA A 450 32.34 -0.83 -27.97
C ALA A 450 32.40 -2.27 -27.41
N TYR A 451 33.01 -3.19 -28.15
CA TYR A 451 33.12 -4.60 -27.80
C TYR A 451 34.56 -5.07 -27.88
N VAL A 452 35.05 -5.72 -26.83
CA VAL A 452 36.42 -6.19 -26.66
C VAL A 452 36.37 -7.65 -26.23
N SER A 453 36.99 -8.56 -27.00
CA SER A 453 37.03 -10.00 -26.70
C SER A 453 38.41 -10.64 -26.82
N SER A 454 39.36 -9.90 -27.38
CA SER A 454 40.73 -10.36 -27.52
C SER A 454 41.72 -9.51 -26.69
N ARG A 455 42.91 -10.06 -26.46
CA ARG A 455 43.95 -9.37 -25.70
C ARG A 455 44.45 -8.14 -26.43
N GLU A 456 44.56 -8.20 -27.74
CA GLU A 456 44.99 -7.09 -28.59
C GLU A 456 43.99 -5.91 -28.51
N GLU A 457 42.71 -6.22 -28.66
CA GLU A 457 41.63 -5.23 -28.52
C GLU A 457 41.62 -4.61 -27.09
N LEU A 458 41.81 -5.45 -26.04
CA LEU A 458 41.90 -4.96 -24.69
C LEU A 458 43.07 -4.01 -24.47
N PHE A 459 44.21 -4.28 -25.11
CA PHE A 459 45.38 -3.41 -25.03
C PHE A 459 45.14 -2.05 -25.70
N ASP A 460 44.51 -2.06 -26.86
CA ASP A 460 44.20 -0.82 -27.59
C ASP A 460 43.13 -0.01 -26.83
N PHE A 461 42.11 -0.67 -26.28
CA PHE A 461 41.14 -0.04 -25.39
C PHE A 461 41.79 0.53 -24.13
N ALA A 462 42.74 -0.18 -23.51
CA ALA A 462 43.46 0.30 -22.33
C ALA A 462 44.28 1.57 -22.62
N LYS A 463 44.85 1.72 -23.84
CA LYS A 463 45.52 2.95 -24.28
C LYS A 463 44.51 4.10 -24.40
N GLU A 464 43.37 3.88 -25.06
CA GLU A 464 42.32 4.90 -25.17
C GLU A 464 41.83 5.34 -23.79
N LEU A 465 41.53 4.40 -22.91
CA LEU A 465 41.07 4.65 -21.56
C LEU A 465 42.15 5.40 -20.74
N ALA A 466 43.44 5.12 -20.95
CA ALA A 466 44.53 5.82 -20.30
C ALA A 466 44.58 7.30 -20.67
N GLU A 467 44.33 7.68 -21.91
CA GLU A 467 44.28 9.07 -22.35
C GLU A 467 43.06 9.80 -21.76
N ILE A 468 41.89 9.15 -21.74
CA ILE A 468 40.68 9.66 -21.08
C ILE A 468 40.96 9.89 -19.60
N PHE A 469 41.53 8.90 -18.91
CA PHE A 469 41.85 8.99 -17.48
C PHE A 469 42.87 10.11 -17.16
N LYS A 470 43.95 10.24 -17.95
CA LYS A 470 44.93 11.32 -17.79
C LYS A 470 44.27 12.71 -17.90
N THR A 471 43.44 12.89 -18.93
CA THR A 471 42.72 14.15 -19.16
C THR A 471 41.80 14.49 -17.99
N ARG A 472 40.99 13.54 -17.56
CA ARG A 472 40.06 13.72 -16.42
C ARG A 472 40.81 13.90 -15.08
N ASN A 473 41.92 13.18 -14.88
CA ASN A 473 42.72 13.32 -13.69
C ASN A 473 43.39 14.71 -13.60
N ARG A 474 43.80 15.29 -14.72
CA ARG A 474 44.31 16.68 -14.76
C ARG A 474 43.20 17.66 -14.34
N LYS A 475 42.01 17.56 -14.93
CA LYS A 475 40.84 18.38 -14.58
C LYS A 475 40.49 18.26 -13.09
N LYS A 476 40.47 17.01 -12.56
CA LYS A 476 40.23 16.76 -11.13
C LYS A 476 41.26 17.41 -10.24
N ARG A 477 42.57 17.33 -10.59
CA ARG A 477 43.66 18.00 -9.84
C ARG A 477 43.50 19.51 -9.82
N GLU A 478 43.20 20.12 -10.95
CA GLU A 478 42.96 21.57 -11.05
C GLU A 478 41.83 22.01 -10.13
N LEU A 479 40.74 21.21 -10.03
CA LEU A 479 39.63 21.46 -9.13
C LEU A 479 40.05 21.32 -7.65
N LEU A 480 40.80 20.27 -7.30
CA LEU A 480 41.31 20.06 -5.94
C LEU A 480 42.29 21.22 -5.52
N GLU A 481 43.16 21.64 -6.41
CA GLU A 481 44.09 22.76 -6.19
C GLU A 481 43.37 24.09 -6.02
N SER A 482 42.19 24.27 -6.63
CA SER A 482 41.31 25.42 -6.41
C SER A 482 40.49 25.35 -5.10
N GLY A 483 40.61 24.28 -4.31
CA GLY A 483 39.91 24.10 -3.04
C GLY A 483 38.46 23.59 -3.17
N ALA A 484 38.08 23.01 -4.32
CA ALA A 484 36.77 22.45 -4.52
C ALA A 484 36.54 21.17 -3.66
N GLU A 485 35.38 21.04 -3.07
CA GLU A 485 34.95 19.85 -2.35
C GLU A 485 34.54 18.71 -3.30
N ASP A 486 34.52 17.47 -2.79
CA ASP A 486 34.16 16.25 -3.56
C ASP A 486 32.84 16.39 -4.32
N ALA A 487 31.82 16.97 -3.70
CA ALA A 487 30.50 17.18 -4.32
C ALA A 487 30.56 18.18 -5.51
N GLU A 488 31.41 19.19 -5.44
CA GLU A 488 31.62 20.14 -6.52
C GLU A 488 32.45 19.51 -7.66
N ILE A 489 33.48 18.75 -7.30
CA ILE A 489 34.29 17.98 -8.24
C ILE A 489 33.39 16.99 -9.00
N TYR A 490 32.57 16.24 -8.30
CA TYR A 490 31.61 15.29 -8.91
C TYR A 490 30.71 16.00 -9.92
N ARG A 491 30.03 17.08 -9.54
CA ARG A 491 29.17 17.85 -10.44
C ARG A 491 29.89 18.36 -11.70
N LYS A 492 31.09 18.87 -11.54
CA LYS A 492 31.91 19.36 -12.68
C LYS A 492 32.41 18.21 -13.57
N MET A 493 32.70 17.05 -12.99
CA MET A 493 33.09 15.86 -13.75
C MET A 493 31.94 15.20 -14.47
N CYS A 494 30.71 15.27 -13.93
CA CYS A 494 29.47 14.78 -14.58
C CYS A 494 29.12 15.53 -15.88
N SER A 495 29.74 16.69 -16.15
CA SER A 495 29.63 17.36 -17.46
C SER A 495 30.32 16.59 -18.60
N GLU A 496 31.26 15.72 -18.28
CA GLU A 496 31.87 14.80 -19.24
C GLU A 496 30.88 13.63 -19.52
N ARG A 497 30.94 13.11 -20.75
CA ARG A 497 30.14 11.91 -21.09
C ARG A 497 30.58 10.73 -20.20
N ARG A 498 29.66 10.03 -19.56
CA ARG A 498 29.95 8.87 -18.72
C ARG A 498 30.58 7.75 -19.52
N LYS A 499 31.66 7.16 -18.99
CA LYS A 499 32.28 5.97 -19.57
C LYS A 499 31.96 4.77 -18.69
N TRP A 500 31.31 3.77 -19.27
CA TRP A 500 30.95 2.53 -18.61
C TRP A 500 31.77 1.37 -19.14
N ILE A 501 32.33 0.56 -18.25
CA ILE A 501 33.15 -0.60 -18.57
C ILE A 501 32.53 -1.82 -17.92
N PHE A 502 31.96 -2.70 -18.70
CA PHE A 502 31.32 -3.93 -18.28
C PHE A 502 32.26 -5.11 -18.55
N VAL A 503 32.60 -5.87 -17.50
CA VAL A 503 33.44 -7.06 -17.60
C VAL A 503 32.58 -8.28 -17.34
N SER A 504 32.31 -9.09 -18.38
CA SER A 504 31.38 -10.22 -18.33
C SER A 504 31.91 -11.46 -17.63
N ASP A 505 33.24 -11.58 -17.53
CA ASP A 505 33.93 -12.66 -16.86
C ASP A 505 35.22 -12.11 -16.22
N PHE A 506 35.13 -11.87 -14.91
CA PHE A 506 36.23 -11.24 -14.21
C PHE A 506 37.46 -12.17 -14.07
N ALA A 507 37.26 -13.49 -14.00
CA ALA A 507 38.37 -14.45 -13.93
C ALA A 507 39.19 -14.42 -15.23
N SER A 508 38.54 -14.55 -16.38
CA SER A 508 39.17 -14.46 -17.71
C SER A 508 39.83 -13.10 -17.95
N PHE A 509 39.18 -12.02 -17.51
CA PHE A 509 39.76 -10.67 -17.56
C PHE A 509 41.07 -10.58 -16.76
N LEU A 510 41.09 -11.09 -15.52
CA LEU A 510 42.30 -11.11 -14.70
C LEU A 510 43.41 -11.92 -15.37
N GLU A 511 43.15 -13.09 -15.90
CA GLU A 511 44.14 -13.87 -16.64
C GLU A 511 44.73 -13.10 -17.79
N THR A 512 43.90 -12.43 -18.58
CA THR A 512 44.32 -11.62 -19.75
C THR A 512 45.15 -10.42 -19.35
N VAL A 513 44.77 -9.69 -18.28
CA VAL A 513 45.42 -8.47 -17.79
C VAL A 513 46.78 -8.76 -17.15
N TYR A 514 46.92 -9.86 -16.38
CA TYR A 514 48.18 -10.24 -15.75
C TYR A 514 49.14 -11.00 -16.68
N LYS A 515 48.67 -11.49 -17.83
CA LYS A 515 49.52 -12.19 -18.78
C LYS A 515 50.56 -11.23 -19.37
N SER A 516 51.80 -11.67 -19.38
CA SER A 516 52.90 -10.98 -20.05
C SER A 516 53.37 -11.73 -21.29
N GLY A 517 53.52 -11.08 -22.40
CA GLY A 517 54.00 -11.66 -23.66
C GLY A 517 55.06 -10.76 -24.30
N GLU A 518 55.69 -11.29 -25.38
CA GLU A 518 56.82 -10.56 -26.04
C GLU A 518 56.41 -9.21 -26.67
N LYS A 519 55.16 -9.11 -27.18
CA LYS A 519 54.67 -7.87 -27.85
C LYS A 519 53.81 -6.99 -26.93
N ILE A 520 53.11 -7.56 -26.03
CA ILE A 520 52.21 -6.85 -25.09
C ILE A 520 52.59 -7.26 -23.67
N GLY A 521 53.05 -6.30 -22.85
CA GLY A 521 53.32 -6.52 -21.45
C GLY A 521 52.07 -6.73 -20.62
N SER A 522 52.24 -6.91 -19.30
CA SER A 522 51.12 -6.95 -18.36
C SER A 522 50.38 -5.61 -18.33
N MET A 523 49.05 -5.62 -18.41
CA MET A 523 48.19 -4.44 -18.28
C MET A 523 47.72 -4.22 -16.82
N ALA A 524 48.09 -5.14 -15.92
CA ALA A 524 47.67 -5.09 -14.51
C ALA A 524 48.00 -3.76 -13.82
N PRO A 525 49.22 -3.16 -13.95
CA PRO A 525 49.54 -1.90 -13.29
C PRO A 525 48.62 -0.74 -13.69
N PHE A 526 48.15 -0.73 -14.95
CA PHE A 526 47.22 0.28 -15.43
C PHE A 526 45.83 0.12 -14.78
N PHE A 527 45.25 -1.10 -14.82
CA PHE A 527 43.94 -1.32 -14.25
C PHE A 527 43.94 -1.23 -12.71
N GLU A 528 45.01 -1.62 -12.04
CA GLU A 528 45.19 -1.41 -10.60
C GLU A 528 45.19 0.10 -10.27
N ASN A 529 45.94 0.91 -11.01
CA ASN A 529 46.02 2.35 -10.77
C ASN A 529 44.67 3.06 -11.05
N ILE A 530 43.97 2.70 -12.12
CA ILE A 530 42.65 3.32 -12.43
C ILE A 530 41.60 2.93 -11.41
N LEU A 531 41.57 1.70 -10.89
CA LEU A 531 40.64 1.26 -9.85
C LEU A 531 41.01 1.83 -8.47
N GLU A 532 42.27 2.05 -8.16
CA GLU A 532 42.69 2.71 -6.90
C GLU A 532 42.39 4.23 -6.89
N LYS A 533 42.49 4.91 -8.03
CA LYS A 533 42.41 6.38 -8.13
C LYS A 533 41.20 6.89 -8.91
N GLY A 534 40.39 6.02 -9.46
CA GLY A 534 39.33 6.36 -10.42
C GLY A 534 38.09 7.06 -9.85
N ARG A 535 37.97 7.20 -8.54
CA ARG A 535 36.87 7.93 -7.92
C ARG A 535 36.78 9.36 -8.44
N LEU A 536 35.57 9.81 -8.77
CA LEU A 536 35.25 11.15 -9.29
C LEU A 536 35.80 11.45 -10.70
N HIS A 537 36.09 10.41 -11.50
CA HIS A 537 36.49 10.58 -12.90
C HIS A 537 35.37 10.39 -13.91
N ASN A 538 34.12 10.12 -13.46
CA ASN A 538 32.96 9.77 -14.28
C ASN A 538 33.23 8.56 -15.20
N ILE A 539 34.00 7.58 -14.68
CA ILE A 539 34.34 6.30 -15.29
C ILE A 539 33.85 5.21 -14.32
N TYR A 540 32.96 4.34 -14.78
CA TYR A 540 32.30 3.34 -13.97
C TYR A 540 32.65 1.93 -14.45
N PHE A 541 32.87 1.03 -13.52
CA PHE A 541 33.18 -0.37 -13.77
C PHE A 541 32.10 -1.28 -13.17
N VAL A 542 31.66 -2.26 -13.96
CA VAL A 542 30.73 -3.31 -13.51
C VAL A 542 31.39 -4.66 -13.79
N PHE A 543 31.60 -5.46 -12.76
CA PHE A 543 32.27 -6.74 -12.84
C PHE A 543 31.32 -7.90 -12.59
N ASP A 544 31.25 -8.87 -13.51
CA ASP A 544 30.59 -10.17 -13.30
C ASP A 544 31.58 -11.15 -12.65
N ILE A 545 31.33 -11.51 -11.38
CA ILE A 545 32.23 -12.32 -10.54
C ILE A 545 31.58 -13.65 -10.21
N ASN A 546 32.11 -14.72 -10.78
CA ASN A 546 31.70 -16.09 -10.44
C ASN A 546 32.28 -16.51 -9.08
N THR A 547 31.42 -16.76 -8.09
CA THR A 547 31.86 -17.17 -6.76
C THR A 547 32.51 -18.56 -6.75
N ASP A 548 32.21 -19.42 -7.73
CA ASP A 548 32.82 -20.75 -7.82
C ASP A 548 34.32 -20.66 -8.22
N GLU A 549 34.75 -19.53 -8.81
CA GLU A 549 36.12 -19.30 -9.27
C GLU A 549 36.94 -18.36 -8.36
N THR A 550 36.36 -17.95 -7.24
CA THR A 550 36.99 -16.96 -6.31
C THR A 550 38.37 -17.39 -5.85
N VAL A 551 38.61 -18.68 -5.63
CA VAL A 551 39.90 -19.18 -5.12
C VAL A 551 41.05 -18.86 -6.07
N SER A 552 40.85 -18.93 -7.39
CA SER A 552 41.85 -18.60 -8.41
C SER A 552 42.18 -17.11 -8.45
N MET A 553 41.25 -16.24 -8.02
CA MET A 553 41.35 -14.80 -8.08
C MET A 553 41.97 -14.17 -6.81
N LEU A 554 41.92 -14.84 -5.66
CA LEU A 554 42.35 -14.30 -4.35
C LEU A 554 43.79 -13.76 -4.32
N SER A 555 44.69 -14.33 -5.10
CA SER A 555 46.10 -13.91 -5.16
C SER A 555 46.33 -12.65 -6.01
N ARG A 556 45.33 -12.18 -6.73
CA ARG A 556 45.45 -11.03 -7.64
C ARG A 556 45.08 -9.75 -6.90
N LYS A 557 45.99 -8.75 -6.94
CA LYS A 557 45.78 -7.44 -6.31
C LYS A 557 44.49 -6.75 -6.82
N LEU A 558 44.23 -6.85 -8.13
CA LEU A 558 43.03 -6.27 -8.73
C LEU A 558 41.73 -6.82 -8.14
N TYR A 559 41.67 -8.15 -7.84
CA TYR A 559 40.54 -8.74 -7.15
C TYR A 559 40.36 -8.14 -5.73
N GLY A 560 41.45 -7.98 -4.99
CA GLY A 560 41.42 -7.35 -3.68
C GLY A 560 40.93 -5.90 -3.72
N THR A 561 41.31 -5.13 -4.74
CA THR A 561 40.85 -3.75 -4.94
C THR A 561 39.34 -3.72 -5.24
N VAL A 562 38.86 -4.54 -6.20
CA VAL A 562 37.43 -4.60 -6.56
C VAL A 562 36.57 -5.04 -5.38
N SER A 563 36.96 -6.12 -4.67
CA SER A 563 36.22 -6.59 -3.51
C SER A 563 36.27 -5.62 -2.32
N GLY A 564 37.29 -4.76 -2.25
CA GLY A 564 37.43 -3.72 -1.22
C GLY A 564 36.38 -2.62 -1.28
N TYR A 565 35.76 -2.38 -2.45
CA TYR A 565 34.67 -1.41 -2.58
C TYR A 565 33.39 -1.84 -1.89
N ARG A 566 33.15 -3.15 -1.76
CA ARG A 566 32.00 -3.77 -1.07
C ARG A 566 30.63 -3.32 -1.60
N THR A 567 30.58 -2.68 -2.77
CA THR A 567 29.34 -2.26 -3.44
C THR A 567 28.99 -3.23 -4.57
N GLY A 568 27.74 -3.63 -4.65
CA GLY A 568 27.31 -4.58 -5.68
C GLY A 568 26.08 -5.38 -5.31
N VAL A 569 25.87 -6.49 -6.01
CA VAL A 569 24.75 -7.41 -5.78
C VAL A 569 25.23 -8.86 -5.73
N HIS A 570 24.72 -9.62 -4.76
CA HIS A 570 24.92 -11.05 -4.69
C HIS A 570 23.67 -11.80 -5.14
N LEU A 571 23.82 -12.77 -6.05
CA LEU A 571 22.78 -13.53 -6.72
C LEU A 571 22.92 -15.03 -6.49
N GLY A 572 21.85 -15.67 -6.05
CA GLY A 572 21.82 -17.12 -5.84
C GLY A 572 22.85 -17.58 -4.79
N GLY A 573 22.62 -18.76 -4.25
CA GLY A 573 23.47 -19.26 -3.16
C GLY A 573 23.18 -18.58 -1.82
N ALA A 574 23.86 -19.02 -0.77
CA ALA A 574 23.78 -18.41 0.56
C ALA A 574 24.81 -17.27 0.66
N LEU A 575 24.40 -16.15 1.27
CA LEU A 575 25.28 -14.99 1.50
C LEU A 575 26.52 -15.36 2.34
N SER A 576 26.40 -16.34 3.25
CA SER A 576 27.52 -16.84 4.06
C SER A 576 28.67 -17.42 3.25
N ASN A 577 28.47 -17.78 1.98
CA ASN A 577 29.47 -18.39 1.12
C ASN A 577 30.25 -17.38 0.26
N GLN A 578 29.83 -16.12 0.22
CA GLN A 578 30.53 -15.05 -0.50
C GLN A 578 31.52 -14.32 0.43
N LYS A 579 32.54 -13.65 -0.15
CA LYS A 579 33.59 -12.94 0.60
C LYS A 579 33.80 -11.50 0.12
N ILE A 580 32.92 -11.00 -0.74
CA ILE A 580 33.05 -9.65 -1.33
C ILE A 580 32.35 -8.62 -0.45
N PHE A 581 31.14 -8.95 0.04
CA PHE A 581 30.26 -8.02 0.75
C PHE A 581 30.25 -8.28 2.25
N ASP A 582 30.04 -7.24 3.03
CA ASP A 582 29.87 -7.32 4.47
C ASP A 582 28.43 -7.71 4.84
N CYS A 583 28.27 -8.87 5.41
CA CYS A 583 26.97 -9.41 5.84
C CYS A 583 26.74 -9.29 7.36
N SER A 584 27.57 -8.55 8.10
CA SER A 584 27.51 -8.48 9.56
C SER A 584 26.19 -7.91 10.10
N SER A 585 25.55 -7.03 9.36
CA SER A 585 24.24 -6.43 9.70
C SER A 585 23.04 -7.33 9.37
N ILE A 586 23.23 -8.42 8.60
CA ILE A 586 22.16 -9.29 8.14
C ILE A 586 21.96 -10.43 9.15
N PRO A 587 20.72 -10.74 9.59
CA PRO A 587 20.45 -11.86 10.46
C PRO A 587 20.97 -13.20 9.89
N TYR A 588 21.53 -14.05 10.72
CA TYR A 588 22.14 -15.33 10.29
C TYR A 588 21.19 -16.21 9.47
N VAL A 589 19.93 -16.24 9.83
CA VAL A 589 18.88 -16.98 9.09
C VAL A 589 18.78 -16.50 7.64
N GLU A 590 18.87 -15.19 7.41
CA GLU A 590 18.83 -14.63 6.04
C GLU A 590 20.16 -14.86 5.30
N GLN A 591 21.30 -14.85 6.00
CA GLN A 591 22.61 -15.17 5.40
C GLN A 591 22.72 -16.60 4.86
N THR A 592 22.01 -17.55 5.48
CA THR A 592 22.02 -18.97 5.07
C THR A 592 20.98 -19.32 4.03
N LYS A 593 20.08 -18.41 3.73
CA LYS A 593 18.97 -18.61 2.80
C LYS A 593 19.45 -18.60 1.35
N VAL A 594 18.95 -19.55 0.57
CA VAL A 594 19.21 -19.61 -0.87
C VAL A 594 18.09 -18.87 -1.60
N TYR A 595 18.44 -17.82 -2.30
CA TYR A 595 17.46 -17.05 -3.07
C TYR A 595 17.07 -17.76 -4.37
N LYS A 596 15.82 -17.54 -4.80
CA LYS A 596 15.32 -17.97 -6.10
C LYS A 596 16.01 -17.15 -7.22
N PRO A 597 16.11 -17.70 -8.44
CA PRO A 597 16.57 -16.91 -9.60
C PRO A 597 15.75 -15.61 -9.75
N GLY A 598 16.43 -14.51 -10.05
CA GLY A 598 15.82 -13.18 -10.12
C GLY A 598 15.71 -12.45 -8.79
N VAL A 599 16.14 -13.04 -7.68
CA VAL A 599 16.21 -12.38 -6.37
C VAL A 599 17.66 -12.28 -5.93
N GLY A 600 18.07 -11.12 -5.43
CA GLY A 600 19.42 -10.86 -4.95
C GLY A 600 19.45 -9.99 -3.70
N MET A 601 20.65 -9.84 -3.14
CA MET A 601 20.95 -8.88 -2.09
C MET A 601 21.91 -7.86 -2.64
N ALA A 602 21.49 -6.61 -2.70
CA ALA A 602 22.31 -5.47 -3.08
C ALA A 602 22.99 -4.88 -1.84
N PHE A 603 24.19 -4.34 -2.03
CA PHE A 603 25.03 -3.77 -1.00
C PHE A 603 25.53 -2.40 -1.46
N ASP A 604 25.34 -1.40 -0.62
CA ASP A 604 25.76 -0.03 -0.81
C ASP A 604 26.23 0.58 0.53
N ALA A 605 26.43 1.89 0.58
CA ALA A 605 26.85 2.58 1.80
C ALA A 605 25.78 2.54 2.91
N ASP A 606 24.51 2.47 2.54
CA ASP A 606 23.38 2.45 3.48
C ASP A 606 23.13 1.04 4.07
N GLY A 607 23.72 0.01 3.44
CA GLY A 607 23.64 -1.36 3.94
C GLY A 607 23.26 -2.41 2.91
N ALA A 608 22.41 -3.37 3.32
CA ALA A 608 22.00 -4.49 2.48
C ALA A 608 20.49 -4.44 2.19
N THR A 609 20.14 -4.41 0.91
CA THR A 609 18.75 -4.33 0.44
C THR A 609 18.43 -5.54 -0.42
N LYS A 610 17.31 -6.21 -0.13
CA LYS A 610 16.82 -7.32 -0.93
C LYS A 610 16.09 -6.81 -2.17
N ILE A 611 16.52 -7.28 -3.35
CA ILE A 611 16.04 -6.79 -4.62
C ILE A 611 15.49 -7.91 -5.50
N VAL A 612 14.59 -7.54 -6.40
CA VAL A 612 14.06 -8.39 -7.48
C VAL A 612 14.54 -7.85 -8.81
N LEU A 613 15.18 -8.69 -9.58
CA LEU A 613 15.84 -8.34 -10.82
C LEU A 613 14.94 -8.65 -12.01
N PRO A 614 14.79 -7.72 -12.96
CA PRO A 614 14.12 -7.99 -14.21
C PRO A 614 14.96 -8.88 -15.13
N SER A 615 14.32 -9.63 -16.00
CA SER A 615 15.00 -10.32 -17.09
C SER A 615 15.37 -9.32 -18.20
N SER A 616 16.47 -9.59 -18.93
CA SER A 616 16.91 -8.74 -20.06
C SER A 616 16.03 -8.89 -21.32
N LYS A 617 14.87 -9.57 -21.23
CA LYS A 617 13.93 -9.66 -22.35
C LYS A 617 13.41 -8.27 -22.72
N GLY A 618 13.62 -7.89 -23.99
CA GLY A 618 13.22 -6.58 -24.50
C GLY A 618 14.37 -5.58 -24.67
N VAL A 619 15.58 -5.91 -24.18
CA VAL A 619 16.81 -5.14 -24.46
C VAL A 619 17.25 -5.35 -25.88
#